data_822df6b0ec7d172e67afb849fae93927
#
_entry.id   822df6b0ec7d172e67afb849fae93927
#
_cell.length_a   1.000
_cell.length_b   1.000
_cell.length_c   1.000
_cell.angle_alpha   90.00
_cell.angle_beta   90.00
_cell.angle_gamma   90.00
#
_symmetry.space_group_name_H-M   'P 1'
#
loop_
_entity.id
_entity.type
_entity.pdbx_description
1 polymer ?
#
loop_
_entity_poly.entity_id
_entity_poly.type
_entity_poly.pdbx_seq_one_letter_code
_entity_poly.pdbx_strand_id
1 'polypeptide(L)'
;MNRNTAATFTHNTGTQNNGTHSNGGRLTNLGIGLMIILSVAIGLYAIAFQTGILGSPEIQAKFAEWPVFSSMHIIGGAVVIITGGFQFWPKLRTDHINFHRWLGRIYLLFVLVGGVGGLVIAPRSDGGLVAHFGFGMLAVVWLFSGWQAYISIRRGDIASHRAWMMRNYSMTFGAVMLRVYLGLFAAAGVDFVDAYPTVSWIAWVPNLILVEWYLALKAATV
;
A
#
# COMPACT_ATOMS: atom_id res chain seq x y z
N MET A 1 -29.02 -43.25 60.16
CA MET A 1 -29.17 -44.28 59.12
C MET A 1 -29.07 -43.58 57.77
N ASN A 2 -28.00 -43.78 57.23
CA ASN A 2 -27.32 -43.54 55.97
C ASN A 2 -28.19 -43.59 54.70
N ARG A 3 -27.97 -42.72 53.74
CA ARG A 3 -27.81 -43.06 52.32
C ARG A 3 -27.33 -41.84 51.49
N ASN A 4 -26.07 -41.95 51.08
CA ASN A 4 -25.47 -41.18 49.99
C ASN A 4 -26.19 -41.43 48.66
N THR A 5 -26.45 -40.37 47.89
CA THR A 5 -26.65 -40.47 46.43
C THR A 5 -25.65 -39.56 45.74
N ALA A 6 -24.66 -40.17 45.16
CA ALA A 6 -23.67 -39.51 44.28
C ALA A 6 -24.34 -39.22 42.92
N ALA A 7 -24.40 -37.95 42.53
CA ALA A 7 -24.77 -37.55 41.20
C ALA A 7 -23.55 -37.57 40.29
N THR A 8 -23.58 -38.45 39.27
CA THR A 8 -22.56 -38.59 38.23
C THR A 8 -22.71 -37.46 37.25
N PHE A 9 -21.76 -36.53 37.23
CA PHE A 9 -21.65 -35.51 36.16
C PHE A 9 -21.05 -36.16 34.91
N THR A 10 -21.85 -36.35 33.88
CA THR A 10 -21.38 -36.71 32.55
C THR A 10 -20.74 -35.50 31.88
N HIS A 11 -19.45 -35.55 31.64
CA HIS A 11 -18.68 -34.58 30.91
C HIS A 11 -19.06 -34.66 29.40
N ASN A 12 -19.86 -33.72 28.94
CA ASN A 12 -20.18 -33.57 27.52
C ASN A 12 -19.02 -32.86 26.83
N THR A 13 -18.12 -33.61 26.21
CA THR A 13 -17.09 -33.07 25.35
C THR A 13 -17.69 -32.60 24.03
N GLY A 14 -18.13 -31.33 24.01
CA GLY A 14 -18.54 -30.66 22.78
C GLY A 14 -17.36 -30.55 21.83
N THR A 15 -17.47 -31.23 20.70
CA THR A 15 -16.60 -31.10 19.53
C THR A 15 -16.65 -29.66 19.05
N GLN A 16 -15.60 -28.89 19.34
CA GLN A 16 -15.46 -27.54 18.79
C GLN A 16 -15.15 -27.65 17.29
N ASN A 17 -16.01 -27.05 16.51
CA ASN A 17 -15.85 -26.85 15.06
C ASN A 17 -14.62 -25.98 14.76
N ASN A 18 -13.46 -26.60 14.53
CA ASN A 18 -12.20 -25.93 14.13
C ASN A 18 -12.13 -25.63 12.63
N GLY A 19 -13.24 -25.73 11.85
CA GLY A 19 -13.19 -25.61 10.38
C GLY A 19 -13.22 -24.19 9.83
N THR A 20 -13.77 -23.21 10.53
CA THR A 20 -14.00 -21.85 9.98
C THR A 20 -12.81 -20.92 10.18
N HIS A 21 -11.97 -21.11 11.21
CA HIS A 21 -10.80 -20.28 11.46
C HIS A 21 -9.63 -20.51 10.50
N SER A 22 -9.52 -21.67 9.85
CA SER A 22 -8.41 -21.99 8.95
C SER A 22 -8.53 -21.32 7.58
N ASN A 23 -9.74 -21.12 7.06
CA ASN A 23 -9.95 -20.55 5.73
C ASN A 23 -9.72 -19.03 5.69
N GLY A 24 -10.13 -18.29 6.70
CA GLY A 24 -9.90 -16.84 6.78
C GLY A 24 -8.40 -16.49 6.81
N GLY A 25 -7.60 -17.25 7.55
CA GLY A 25 -6.15 -17.04 7.61
C GLY A 25 -5.45 -17.33 6.28
N ARG A 26 -5.88 -18.36 5.55
CA ARG A 26 -5.32 -18.70 4.23
C ARG A 26 -5.61 -17.64 3.18
N LEU A 27 -6.84 -17.13 3.10
CA LEU A 27 -7.23 -16.06 2.18
C LEU A 27 -6.46 -14.76 2.46
N THR A 28 -6.30 -14.41 3.74
CA THR A 28 -5.50 -13.23 4.14
C THR A 28 -4.04 -13.38 3.70
N ASN A 29 -3.43 -14.55 3.94
CA ASN A 29 -2.04 -14.80 3.53
C ASN A 29 -1.87 -14.80 2.02
N LEU A 30 -2.82 -15.34 1.26
CA LEU A 30 -2.82 -15.30 -0.20
C LEU A 30 -2.92 -13.85 -0.71
N GLY A 31 -3.80 -13.04 -0.14
CA GLY A 31 -3.93 -11.63 -0.49
C GLY A 31 -2.65 -10.83 -0.21
N ILE A 32 -2.02 -11.05 0.95
CA ILE A 32 -0.71 -10.43 1.28
C ILE A 32 0.36 -10.90 0.30
N GLY A 33 0.41 -12.18 -0.02
CA GLY A 33 1.37 -12.72 -0.99
C GLY A 33 1.22 -12.09 -2.38
N LEU A 34 0.00 -12.01 -2.90
CA LEU A 34 -0.29 -11.35 -4.18
C LEU A 34 0.09 -9.86 -4.15
N MET A 35 -0.25 -9.15 -3.08
CA MET A 35 0.13 -7.75 -2.89
C MET A 35 1.66 -7.58 -2.95
N ILE A 36 2.43 -8.43 -2.28
CA ILE A 36 3.89 -8.39 -2.29
C ILE A 36 4.42 -8.66 -3.71
N ILE A 37 3.92 -9.68 -4.40
CA ILE A 37 4.34 -10.01 -5.77
C ILE A 37 4.12 -8.84 -6.71
N LEU A 38 2.93 -8.25 -6.70
CA LEU A 38 2.60 -7.08 -7.53
C LEU A 38 3.49 -5.87 -7.17
N SER A 39 3.74 -5.65 -5.89
CA SER A 39 4.60 -4.56 -5.41
C SER A 39 6.04 -4.72 -5.88
N VAL A 40 6.59 -5.93 -5.81
CA VAL A 40 7.93 -6.23 -6.30
C VAL A 40 7.99 -6.06 -7.83
N ALA A 41 7.00 -6.58 -8.56
CA ALA A 41 6.94 -6.44 -10.01
C ALA A 41 6.95 -4.97 -10.46
N ILE A 42 6.12 -4.12 -9.81
CA ILE A 42 6.08 -2.69 -10.13
C ILE A 42 7.35 -1.96 -9.69
N GLY A 43 7.94 -2.34 -8.57
CA GLY A 43 9.22 -1.77 -8.14
C GLY A 43 10.36 -2.10 -9.10
N LEU A 44 10.43 -3.34 -9.58
CA LEU A 44 11.41 -3.76 -10.61
C LEU A 44 11.15 -3.05 -11.95
N TYR A 45 9.89 -2.90 -12.34
CA TYR A 45 9.51 -2.08 -13.51
C TYR A 45 10.03 -0.64 -13.38
N ALA A 46 9.86 -0.01 -12.22
CA ALA A 46 10.33 1.36 -11.98
C ALA A 46 11.86 1.47 -12.06
N ILE A 47 12.60 0.47 -11.55
CA ILE A 47 14.07 0.40 -11.67
C ILE A 47 14.47 0.25 -13.14
N ALA A 48 13.83 -0.67 -13.88
CA ALA A 48 14.12 -0.87 -15.31
C ALA A 48 13.79 0.38 -16.15
N PHE A 49 12.73 1.12 -15.77
CA PHE A 49 12.44 2.42 -16.38
C PHE A 49 13.55 3.45 -16.08
N GLN A 50 14.00 3.55 -14.83
CA GLN A 50 15.05 4.49 -14.43
C GLN A 50 16.39 4.23 -15.13
N THR A 51 16.68 2.97 -15.46
CA THR A 51 17.90 2.58 -16.20
C THR A 51 17.77 2.70 -17.71
N GLY A 52 16.62 3.15 -18.22
CA GLY A 52 16.37 3.28 -19.67
C GLY A 52 16.07 1.96 -20.39
N ILE A 53 15.96 0.84 -19.67
CA ILE A 53 15.64 -0.47 -20.27
C ILE A 53 14.17 -0.50 -20.74
N LEU A 54 13.28 0.20 -20.03
CA LEU A 54 11.85 0.29 -20.33
C LEU A 54 11.42 1.75 -20.52
N GLY A 55 10.28 1.92 -21.18
CA GLY A 55 9.71 3.22 -21.53
C GLY A 55 9.97 3.62 -22.98
N SER A 56 9.03 4.36 -23.57
CA SER A 56 9.25 4.94 -24.91
C SER A 56 10.26 6.08 -24.83
N PRO A 57 10.97 6.41 -25.93
CA PRO A 57 11.90 7.52 -25.96
C PRO A 57 11.26 8.85 -25.53
N GLU A 58 10.00 9.09 -25.89
CA GLU A 58 9.27 10.31 -25.54
C GLU A 58 9.05 10.43 -24.03
N ILE A 59 8.66 9.32 -23.37
CA ILE A 59 8.47 9.29 -21.93
C ILE A 59 9.81 9.46 -21.21
N GLN A 60 10.87 8.80 -21.67
CA GLN A 60 12.20 8.94 -21.12
C GLN A 60 12.72 10.38 -21.23
N ALA A 61 12.54 11.03 -22.39
CA ALA A 61 12.90 12.43 -22.59
C ALA A 61 12.18 13.37 -21.63
N LYS A 62 10.87 13.16 -21.44
CA LYS A 62 10.06 13.95 -20.51
C LYS A 62 10.56 13.87 -19.06
N PHE A 63 10.92 12.68 -18.58
CA PHE A 63 11.49 12.51 -17.24
C PHE A 63 12.93 13.07 -17.13
N ALA A 64 13.65 13.11 -18.24
CA ALA A 64 14.98 13.70 -18.32
C ALA A 64 15.01 15.24 -18.25
N GLU A 65 13.88 15.93 -18.47
CA GLU A 65 13.79 17.39 -18.29
C GLU A 65 14.02 17.81 -16.81
N TRP A 66 13.64 16.95 -15.86
CA TRP A 66 13.78 17.19 -14.43
C TRP A 66 14.44 15.99 -13.73
N PRO A 67 15.68 15.67 -14.08
CA PRO A 67 16.30 14.39 -13.76
C PRO A 67 16.39 14.12 -12.27
N VAL A 68 16.62 15.14 -11.45
CA VAL A 68 16.74 14.99 -10.00
C VAL A 68 15.38 14.59 -9.40
N PHE A 69 14.32 15.37 -9.66
CA PHE A 69 13.01 15.10 -9.06
C PHE A 69 12.34 13.87 -9.64
N SER A 70 12.56 13.60 -10.92
CA SER A 70 12.11 12.37 -11.58
C SER A 70 12.78 11.14 -10.94
N SER A 71 14.10 11.16 -10.77
CA SER A 71 14.81 10.07 -10.11
C SER A 71 14.42 9.91 -8.64
N MET A 72 14.23 11.01 -7.90
CA MET A 72 13.70 10.96 -6.53
C MET A 72 12.35 10.24 -6.47
N HIS A 73 11.45 10.56 -7.40
CA HIS A 73 10.11 9.94 -7.44
C HIS A 73 10.19 8.48 -7.86
N ILE A 74 10.91 8.15 -8.93
CA ILE A 74 10.97 6.79 -9.48
C ILE A 74 11.70 5.84 -8.52
N ILE A 75 12.90 6.21 -8.09
CA ILE A 75 13.70 5.38 -7.17
C ILE A 75 13.04 5.33 -5.80
N GLY A 76 12.59 6.49 -5.29
CA GLY A 76 11.86 6.56 -4.02
C GLY A 76 10.62 5.69 -4.04
N GLY A 77 9.81 5.80 -5.09
CA GLY A 77 8.62 4.97 -5.29
C GLY A 77 8.93 3.47 -5.38
N ALA A 78 10.00 3.08 -6.11
CA ALA A 78 10.45 1.70 -6.21
C ALA A 78 10.83 1.12 -4.83
N VAL A 79 11.62 1.85 -4.05
CA VAL A 79 12.02 1.43 -2.70
C VAL A 79 10.79 1.31 -1.79
N VAL A 80 9.90 2.30 -1.81
CA VAL A 80 8.72 2.32 -0.95
C VAL A 80 7.76 1.19 -1.29
N ILE A 81 7.45 0.96 -2.57
CA ILE A 81 6.48 -0.07 -2.94
C ILE A 81 6.99 -1.48 -2.61
N ILE A 82 8.28 -1.76 -2.82
CA ILE A 82 8.89 -3.05 -2.47
C ILE A 82 8.93 -3.22 -0.95
N THR A 83 9.55 -2.28 -0.23
CA THR A 83 9.74 -2.41 1.22
C THR A 83 8.42 -2.39 1.97
N GLY A 84 7.45 -1.59 1.53
CA GLY A 84 6.13 -1.49 2.13
C GLY A 84 5.33 -2.77 2.04
N GLY A 85 5.37 -3.47 0.91
CA GLY A 85 4.71 -4.77 0.74
C GLY A 85 5.12 -5.78 1.81
N PHE A 86 6.43 -5.88 2.09
CA PHE A 86 6.96 -6.78 3.12
C PHE A 86 6.56 -6.39 4.55
N GLN A 87 6.29 -5.09 4.83
CA GLN A 87 5.87 -4.63 6.16
C GLN A 87 4.53 -5.23 6.62
N PHE A 88 3.70 -5.70 5.68
CA PHE A 88 2.43 -6.37 6.00
C PHE A 88 2.59 -7.84 6.35
N TRP A 89 3.77 -8.44 6.14
CA TRP A 89 4.01 -9.84 6.46
C TRP A 89 4.02 -10.05 7.99
N PRO A 90 3.09 -10.87 8.55
CA PRO A 90 2.95 -11.01 10.01
C PRO A 90 4.25 -11.44 10.71
N LYS A 91 4.95 -12.43 10.16
CA LYS A 91 6.20 -12.96 10.74
C LYS A 91 7.30 -11.90 10.86
N LEU A 92 7.33 -10.92 9.95
CA LEU A 92 8.31 -9.84 10.03
C LEU A 92 8.13 -8.99 11.28
N ARG A 93 6.88 -8.81 11.71
CA ARG A 93 6.53 -8.00 12.89
C ARG A 93 6.65 -8.77 14.19
N THR A 94 6.51 -10.10 14.18
CA THR A 94 6.58 -10.95 15.38
C THR A 94 7.99 -11.46 15.61
N ASP A 95 8.60 -12.06 14.61
CA ASP A 95 9.85 -12.83 14.76
C ASP A 95 11.09 -11.95 14.50
N HIS A 96 10.94 -10.87 13.69
CA HIS A 96 12.05 -10.00 13.25
C HIS A 96 11.77 -8.52 13.47
N ILE A 97 11.36 -8.14 14.68
CA ILE A 97 10.92 -6.76 14.98
C ILE A 97 12.00 -5.69 14.69
N ASN A 98 13.27 -5.99 14.90
CA ASN A 98 14.35 -5.03 14.62
C ASN A 98 14.50 -4.78 13.11
N PHE A 99 14.38 -5.82 12.30
CA PHE A 99 14.39 -5.71 10.85
C PHE A 99 13.15 -4.94 10.35
N HIS A 100 11.95 -5.23 10.88
CA HIS A 100 10.74 -4.46 10.60
C HIS A 100 10.92 -2.96 10.89
N ARG A 101 11.51 -2.61 12.04
CA ARG A 101 11.78 -1.22 12.41
C ARG A 101 12.79 -0.54 11.47
N TRP A 102 13.84 -1.25 11.08
CA TRP A 102 14.86 -0.73 10.16
C TRP A 102 14.26 -0.50 8.77
N LEU A 103 13.55 -1.48 8.24
CA LEU A 103 12.86 -1.40 6.96
C LEU A 103 11.80 -0.27 6.95
N GLY A 104 11.08 -0.08 8.08
CA GLY A 104 10.11 1.00 8.24
C GLY A 104 10.73 2.40 8.21
N ARG A 105 11.96 2.57 8.73
CA ARG A 105 12.70 3.83 8.62
C ARG A 105 13.09 4.14 7.18
N ILE A 106 13.58 3.13 6.46
CA ILE A 106 13.87 3.25 5.01
C ILE A 106 12.60 3.62 4.26
N TYR A 107 11.51 2.91 4.50
CA TYR A 107 10.21 3.20 3.90
C TYR A 107 9.82 4.68 4.08
N LEU A 108 9.76 5.18 5.31
CA LEU A 108 9.36 6.56 5.59
C LEU A 108 10.33 7.61 5.01
N LEU A 109 11.63 7.34 5.02
CA LEU A 109 12.62 8.20 4.37
C LEU A 109 12.34 8.31 2.86
N PHE A 110 12.08 7.18 2.21
CA PHE A 110 11.81 7.18 0.77
C PHE A 110 10.39 7.64 0.40
N VAL A 111 9.42 7.57 1.32
CA VAL A 111 8.14 8.30 1.17
C VAL A 111 8.41 9.80 1.09
N LEU A 112 9.28 10.34 1.95
CA LEU A 112 9.64 11.76 1.88
C LEU A 112 10.34 12.10 0.56
N VAL A 113 11.38 11.35 0.18
CA VAL A 113 12.14 11.59 -1.05
C VAL A 113 11.26 11.46 -2.28
N GLY A 114 10.56 10.34 -2.42
CA GLY A 114 9.68 10.06 -3.56
C GLY A 114 8.46 10.97 -3.63
N GLY A 115 7.90 11.36 -2.46
CA GLY A 115 6.77 12.25 -2.36
C GLY A 115 7.11 13.69 -2.76
N VAL A 116 8.26 14.21 -2.32
CA VAL A 116 8.76 15.53 -2.75
C VAL A 116 9.04 15.52 -4.25
N GLY A 117 9.73 14.51 -4.77
CA GLY A 117 9.96 14.36 -6.22
C GLY A 117 8.63 14.32 -7.00
N GLY A 118 7.69 13.50 -6.56
CA GLY A 118 6.37 13.39 -7.17
C GLY A 118 5.56 14.69 -7.15
N LEU A 119 5.60 15.44 -6.05
CA LEU A 119 4.92 16.73 -5.93
C LEU A 119 5.48 17.76 -6.93
N VAL A 120 6.79 17.80 -7.11
CA VAL A 120 7.45 18.74 -8.03
C VAL A 120 7.15 18.39 -9.49
N ILE A 121 7.09 17.10 -9.85
CA ILE A 121 6.83 16.69 -11.23
C ILE A 121 5.33 16.61 -11.57
N ALA A 122 4.43 16.59 -10.59
CA ALA A 122 2.98 16.48 -10.82
C ALA A 122 2.41 17.51 -11.82
N PRO A 123 2.81 18.82 -11.79
CA PRO A 123 2.33 19.80 -12.75
C PRO A 123 2.78 19.57 -14.22
N ARG A 124 3.62 18.56 -14.45
CA ARG A 124 4.12 18.15 -15.78
C ARG A 124 3.51 16.86 -16.27
N SER A 125 2.60 16.28 -15.52
CA SER A 125 1.87 15.08 -15.95
C SER A 125 1.01 15.38 -17.19
N ASP A 126 0.84 14.39 -18.03
CA ASP A 126 -0.12 14.48 -19.15
C ASP A 126 -1.54 14.58 -18.60
N GLY A 127 -2.49 15.06 -19.44
CA GLY A 127 -3.90 15.16 -19.06
C GLY A 127 -4.29 16.47 -18.35
N GLY A 128 -3.44 17.49 -18.37
CA GLY A 128 -3.74 18.85 -17.94
C GLY A 128 -4.06 18.96 -16.44
N LEU A 129 -4.86 19.97 -16.09
CA LEU A 129 -5.15 20.31 -14.68
C LEU A 129 -5.73 19.13 -13.89
N VAL A 130 -6.57 18.30 -14.50
CA VAL A 130 -7.17 17.15 -13.80
C VAL A 130 -6.09 16.19 -13.30
N ALA A 131 -5.13 15.85 -14.15
CA ALA A 131 -4.03 14.96 -13.78
C ALA A 131 -3.02 15.65 -12.84
N HIS A 132 -2.72 16.94 -13.06
CA HIS A 132 -1.84 17.73 -12.20
C HIS A 132 -2.35 17.73 -10.76
N PHE A 133 -3.65 18.00 -10.56
CA PHE A 133 -4.26 17.95 -9.24
C PHE A 133 -4.38 16.52 -8.69
N GLY A 134 -4.71 15.54 -9.55
CA GLY A 134 -4.80 14.13 -9.14
C GLY A 134 -3.50 13.61 -8.53
N PHE A 135 -2.39 13.76 -9.23
CA PHE A 135 -1.07 13.34 -8.75
C PHE A 135 -0.50 14.28 -7.68
N GLY A 136 -0.76 15.59 -7.77
CA GLY A 136 -0.36 16.56 -6.76
C GLY A 136 -1.01 16.28 -5.41
N MET A 137 -2.31 16.05 -5.38
CA MET A 137 -3.05 15.69 -4.17
C MET A 137 -2.60 14.33 -3.61
N LEU A 138 -2.37 13.34 -4.49
CA LEU A 138 -1.77 12.08 -4.07
C LEU A 138 -0.45 12.32 -3.33
N ALA A 139 0.45 13.12 -3.89
CA ALA A 139 1.74 13.40 -3.27
C ALA A 139 1.59 14.10 -1.91
N VAL A 140 0.70 15.10 -1.79
CA VAL A 140 0.42 15.81 -0.53
C VAL A 140 -0.13 14.86 0.53
N VAL A 141 -1.17 14.09 0.21
CA VAL A 141 -1.79 13.16 1.18
C VAL A 141 -0.84 12.02 1.54
N TRP A 142 -0.01 11.58 0.60
CA TRP A 142 1.00 10.56 0.81
C TRP A 142 2.09 11.03 1.79
N LEU A 143 2.64 12.22 1.59
CA LEU A 143 3.59 12.86 2.51
C LEU A 143 2.97 13.09 3.90
N PHE A 144 1.74 13.61 3.94
CA PHE A 144 1.02 13.85 5.19
C PHE A 144 0.79 12.56 5.98
N SER A 145 0.33 11.50 5.34
CA SER A 145 0.07 10.22 6.01
C SER A 145 1.36 9.56 6.50
N GLY A 146 2.48 9.68 5.75
CA GLY A 146 3.81 9.25 6.19
C GLY A 146 4.30 10.02 7.42
N TRP A 147 4.09 11.33 7.44
CA TRP A 147 4.39 12.18 8.58
C TRP A 147 3.58 11.80 9.82
N GLN A 148 2.28 11.58 9.66
CA GLN A 148 1.41 11.15 10.76
C GLN A 148 1.80 9.77 11.30
N ALA A 149 2.18 8.83 10.42
CA ALA A 149 2.71 7.53 10.83
C ALA A 149 4.00 7.68 11.66
N TYR A 150 4.91 8.56 11.22
CA TYR A 150 6.14 8.85 11.95
C TYR A 150 5.87 9.46 13.34
N ILE A 151 5.03 10.48 13.43
CA ILE A 151 4.70 11.12 14.71
C ILE A 151 4.03 10.14 15.68
N SER A 152 3.09 9.32 15.19
CA SER A 152 2.39 8.32 16.01
C SER A 152 3.37 7.32 16.63
N ILE A 153 4.30 6.78 15.85
CA ILE A 153 5.28 5.82 16.39
C ILE A 153 6.27 6.48 17.35
N ARG A 154 6.62 7.76 17.13
CA ARG A 154 7.49 8.52 18.05
C ARG A 154 6.83 8.78 19.39
N ARG A 155 5.50 8.87 19.43
CA ARG A 155 4.69 9.01 20.64
C ARG A 155 4.37 7.67 21.31
N GLY A 156 4.79 6.54 20.73
CA GLY A 156 4.46 5.20 21.22
C GLY A 156 3.03 4.73 20.88
N ASP A 157 2.28 5.50 20.11
CA ASP A 157 0.93 5.13 19.67
C ASP A 157 1.01 4.19 18.46
N ILE A 158 1.12 2.89 18.78
CA ILE A 158 1.24 1.82 17.79
C ILE A 158 -0.07 1.67 16.98
N ALA A 159 -1.22 1.93 17.61
CA ALA A 159 -2.51 1.78 16.94
C ALA A 159 -2.68 2.82 15.82
N SER A 160 -2.47 4.09 16.13
CA SER A 160 -2.47 5.17 15.14
C SER A 160 -1.38 5.00 14.09
N HIS A 161 -0.16 4.59 14.49
CA HIS A 161 0.90 4.29 13.54
C HIS A 161 0.46 3.24 12.51
N ARG A 162 -0.13 2.14 12.94
CA ARG A 162 -0.64 1.09 12.02
C ARG A 162 -1.70 1.63 11.07
N ALA A 163 -2.64 2.41 11.59
CA ALA A 163 -3.71 2.99 10.79
C ALA A 163 -3.16 3.95 9.72
N TRP A 164 -2.20 4.82 10.08
CA TRP A 164 -1.55 5.73 9.15
C TRP A 164 -0.67 5.02 8.12
N MET A 165 0.03 3.96 8.52
CA MET A 165 0.81 3.14 7.59
C MET A 165 -0.08 2.41 6.59
N MET A 166 -1.27 1.95 6.97
CA MET A 166 -2.23 1.35 6.05
C MET A 166 -2.72 2.37 5.01
N ARG A 167 -3.08 3.59 5.44
CA ARG A 167 -3.43 4.69 4.55
C ARG A 167 -2.30 5.02 3.59
N ASN A 168 -1.11 5.20 4.11
CA ASN A 168 0.07 5.53 3.31
C ASN A 168 0.37 4.45 2.26
N TYR A 169 0.34 3.19 2.65
CA TYR A 169 0.62 2.10 1.72
C TYR A 169 -0.50 1.88 0.70
N SER A 170 -1.76 2.14 1.04
CA SER A 170 -2.88 2.06 0.07
C SER A 170 -2.67 3.04 -1.10
N MET A 171 -2.15 4.22 -0.82
CA MET A 171 -1.77 5.21 -1.83
C MET A 171 -0.52 4.78 -2.61
N THR A 172 0.48 4.21 -1.94
CA THR A 172 1.65 3.59 -2.60
C THR A 172 1.22 2.50 -3.59
N PHE A 173 0.26 1.66 -3.21
CA PHE A 173 -0.31 0.62 -4.08
C PHE A 173 -1.07 1.21 -5.29
N GLY A 174 -1.39 2.48 -5.26
CA GLY A 174 -1.87 3.25 -6.40
C GLY A 174 -0.97 3.14 -7.63
N ALA A 175 0.34 2.91 -7.44
CA ALA A 175 1.26 2.66 -8.55
C ALA A 175 0.96 1.33 -9.29
N VAL A 176 0.46 0.31 -8.59
CA VAL A 176 -0.05 -0.93 -9.20
C VAL A 176 -1.36 -0.64 -9.92
N MET A 177 -2.31 0.00 -9.23
CA MET A 177 -3.65 0.26 -9.75
C MET A 177 -3.62 1.16 -10.99
N LEU A 178 -2.71 2.13 -11.04
CA LEU A 178 -2.49 2.99 -12.20
C LEU A 178 -2.24 2.13 -13.46
N ARG A 179 -1.35 1.16 -13.37
CA ARG A 179 -1.01 0.29 -14.51
C ARG A 179 -2.14 -0.66 -14.86
N VAL A 180 -2.85 -1.17 -13.85
CA VAL A 180 -4.04 -2.01 -14.05
C VAL A 180 -5.13 -1.21 -14.78
N TYR A 181 -5.46 -0.01 -14.33
CA TYR A 181 -6.50 0.81 -14.95
C TYR A 181 -6.10 1.27 -16.37
N LEU A 182 -4.86 1.70 -16.58
CA LEU A 182 -4.40 2.05 -17.91
C LEU A 182 -4.47 0.85 -18.87
N GLY A 183 -4.09 -0.34 -18.40
CA GLY A 183 -4.24 -1.57 -19.19
C GLY A 183 -5.69 -1.92 -19.51
N LEU A 184 -6.61 -1.74 -18.55
CA LEU A 184 -8.05 -1.98 -18.75
C LEU A 184 -8.65 -0.97 -19.74
N PHE A 185 -8.33 0.31 -19.62
CA PHE A 185 -8.78 1.34 -20.56
C PHE A 185 -8.24 1.09 -21.98
N ALA A 186 -6.97 0.74 -22.11
CA ALA A 186 -6.38 0.38 -23.40
C ALA A 186 -7.05 -0.86 -24.01
N ALA A 187 -7.34 -1.89 -23.22
CA ALA A 187 -8.08 -3.07 -23.68
C ALA A 187 -9.53 -2.76 -24.09
N ALA A 188 -10.13 -1.72 -23.50
CA ALA A 188 -11.45 -1.21 -23.88
C ALA A 188 -11.42 -0.24 -25.08
N GLY A 189 -10.25 0.01 -25.66
CA GLY A 189 -10.08 0.91 -26.80
C GLY A 189 -10.13 2.40 -26.45
N VAL A 190 -9.96 2.76 -25.18
CA VAL A 190 -9.91 4.16 -24.73
C VAL A 190 -8.48 4.69 -24.87
N ASP A 191 -8.32 5.83 -25.54
CA ASP A 191 -7.03 6.44 -25.73
C ASP A 191 -6.39 6.91 -24.42
N PHE A 192 -5.05 6.86 -24.36
CA PHE A 192 -4.29 7.27 -23.18
C PHE A 192 -4.62 8.69 -22.71
N VAL A 193 -4.81 9.63 -23.64
CA VAL A 193 -5.09 11.04 -23.35
C VAL A 193 -6.41 11.21 -22.58
N ASP A 194 -7.41 10.38 -22.90
CA ASP A 194 -8.72 10.43 -22.24
C ASP A 194 -8.72 9.62 -20.92
N ALA A 195 -8.01 8.50 -20.88
CA ALA A 195 -7.92 7.64 -19.70
C ALA A 195 -7.09 8.26 -18.57
N TYR A 196 -5.94 8.86 -18.91
CA TYR A 196 -4.93 9.25 -17.94
C TYR A 196 -5.38 10.27 -16.89
N PRO A 197 -6.16 11.32 -17.22
CA PRO A 197 -6.72 12.23 -16.23
C PRO A 197 -7.61 11.53 -15.21
N THR A 198 -8.47 10.60 -15.65
CA THR A 198 -9.33 9.81 -14.77
C THR A 198 -8.48 8.89 -13.89
N VAL A 199 -7.50 8.21 -14.46
CA VAL A 199 -6.63 7.27 -13.75
C VAL A 199 -5.78 7.97 -12.69
N SER A 200 -5.44 9.25 -12.88
CA SER A 200 -4.71 10.05 -11.87
C SER A 200 -5.42 10.11 -10.50
N TRP A 201 -6.74 9.89 -10.49
CA TRP A 201 -7.57 9.86 -9.28
C TRP A 201 -7.95 8.44 -8.86
N ILE A 202 -8.50 7.65 -9.80
CA ILE A 202 -9.01 6.31 -9.44
C ILE A 202 -7.92 5.32 -9.07
N ALA A 203 -6.67 5.61 -9.40
CA ALA A 203 -5.54 4.78 -9.01
C ALA A 203 -5.32 4.71 -7.48
N TRP A 204 -5.69 5.74 -6.73
CA TRP A 204 -5.40 5.81 -5.30
C TRP A 204 -6.62 6.11 -4.41
N VAL A 205 -7.59 6.90 -4.88
CA VAL A 205 -8.77 7.28 -4.07
C VAL A 205 -9.59 6.07 -3.62
N PRO A 206 -9.96 5.12 -4.50
CA PRO A 206 -10.70 3.93 -4.08
C PRO A 206 -9.92 3.08 -3.06
N ASN A 207 -8.60 2.96 -3.22
CA ASN A 207 -7.76 2.23 -2.26
C ASN A 207 -7.82 2.86 -0.87
N LEU A 208 -7.77 4.19 -0.80
CA LEU A 208 -7.86 4.92 0.47
C LEU A 208 -9.24 4.76 1.10
N ILE A 209 -10.33 4.86 0.32
CA ILE A 209 -11.70 4.65 0.79
C ILE A 209 -11.88 3.24 1.38
N LEU A 210 -11.36 2.21 0.71
CA LEU A 210 -11.41 0.82 1.20
C LEU A 210 -10.68 0.67 2.54
N VAL A 211 -9.55 1.33 2.71
CA VAL A 211 -8.81 1.32 3.98
C VAL A 211 -9.59 2.06 5.07
N GLU A 212 -10.21 3.20 4.77
CA GLU A 212 -11.05 3.91 5.74
C GLU A 212 -12.23 3.05 6.20
N TRP A 213 -12.93 2.37 5.29
CA TRP A 213 -13.99 1.43 5.64
C TRP A 213 -13.49 0.30 6.54
N TYR A 214 -12.36 -0.29 6.19
CA TYR A 214 -11.77 -1.34 7.01
C TYR A 214 -11.43 -0.85 8.43
N LEU A 215 -10.84 0.34 8.55
CA LEU A 215 -10.48 0.92 9.84
C LEU A 215 -11.72 1.28 10.67
N ALA A 216 -12.77 1.83 10.04
CA ALA A 216 -14.03 2.15 10.69
C ALA A 216 -14.75 0.89 11.20
N LEU A 217 -14.84 -0.16 10.40
CA LEU A 217 -15.45 -1.44 10.82
C LEU A 217 -14.68 -2.04 12.00
N LYS A 218 -13.35 -1.99 11.96
CA LYS A 218 -12.53 -2.51 13.05
C LYS A 218 -12.69 -1.70 14.35
N ALA A 219 -12.87 -0.39 14.26
CA ALA A 219 -13.13 0.45 15.43
C ALA A 219 -14.52 0.18 16.06
N ALA A 220 -15.52 -0.20 15.25
CA ALA A 220 -16.86 -0.52 15.71
C ALA A 220 -16.98 -1.90 16.40
N THR A 221 -15.96 -2.76 16.29
CA THR A 221 -15.93 -4.11 16.87
C THR A 221 -15.11 -4.21 18.16
N VAL A 222 -14.56 -3.11 18.64
CA VAL A 222 -13.80 -2.97 19.89
C VAL A 222 -14.59 -2.18 20.91
#